data_04f1ab5d39bfd18a2895ada36c3fc445
#
_entry.id   04f1ab5d39bfd18a2895ada36c3fc445
#
_cell.length_a   1.000
_cell.length_b   1.000
_cell.length_c   1.000
_cell.angle_alpha   90.00
_cell.angle_beta   90.00
_cell.angle_gamma   90.00
#
_symmetry.space_group_name_H-M   'P 1'
#
loop_
_entity.id
_entity.type
_entity.pdbx_description
1 polymer ?
#
loop_
_entity_poly.entity_id
_entity_poly.type
_entity_poly.pdbx_seq_one_letter_code
_entity_poly.pdbx_strand_id
1 'polypeptide(L)'
;METFANLEPEELVGWAFPCECGKTHRTALRALQIAPGALASLPAMLKTVNANRPFVLWDENTREAVGESARNALRIYPSFCYPAEPRPLPNERCLGQAVAAFDPACDLILAVGSGVLNDLAKMLGRVSGRPTGVVATAPSMDGYASNSAAMELSGVKTSVYTPAPVLVLGDVEVLKNAPEAMLRSGLGDMLAKETALCEWRVAALATGEAYCENVAALMRSALDRTVSSADGLLKRDGRAVQNVTEGLVVSGIAMGYSDTSRPASGTEHTLSHLWEMLALARGGRPAPHGLQVGLATRYMLRLYRDVAALAPTPARSREAYAAFRQEQWEAELRQVFGAQAEPMIAAALREGRNQPEPQSARAARALANWPAIRREIEASAARADQLIALMDAAGLPRHPGELNLSEADAKLAFHHSRDLRSRYLLTSLLWDLGELEPMEERYANLL
;
A
#
# COMPACT_ATOMS: atom_id res chain seq x y z
N MET A 1 28.22 4.21 10.20
CA MET A 1 26.90 4.81 10.43
C MET A 1 25.99 3.70 10.88
N GLU A 2 25.38 3.80 12.05
CA GLU A 2 24.29 2.89 12.41
C GLU A 2 23.17 3.10 11.40
N THR A 3 22.85 2.05 10.67
CA THR A 3 21.79 2.10 9.68
C THR A 3 20.47 2.05 10.44
N PHE A 4 19.60 3.02 10.23
CA PHE A 4 18.25 3.07 10.84
C PHE A 4 17.37 1.85 10.52
N ALA A 5 17.86 0.93 9.71
CA ALA A 5 17.24 -0.37 9.45
C ALA A 5 17.02 -1.24 10.71
N ASN A 6 17.79 -0.99 11.77
CA ASN A 6 17.73 -1.75 13.01
C ASN A 6 17.01 -1.00 14.15
N LEU A 7 16.50 0.20 13.88
CA LEU A 7 15.75 0.97 14.87
C LEU A 7 14.36 0.36 15.09
N GLU A 8 13.91 0.42 16.34
CA GLU A 8 12.51 0.14 16.64
C GLU A 8 11.62 1.27 16.11
N PRO A 9 10.35 1.00 15.81
CA PRO A 9 9.46 2.00 15.19
C PRO A 9 9.34 3.29 15.99
N GLU A 10 9.36 3.22 17.32
CA GLU A 10 9.31 4.37 18.21
C GLU A 10 10.57 5.25 18.13
N GLU A 11 11.71 4.68 17.82
CA GLU A 11 12.98 5.40 17.66
C GLU A 11 13.01 6.20 16.35
N LEU A 12 12.12 5.92 15.42
CA LEU A 12 11.97 6.68 14.17
C LEU A 12 11.21 8.00 14.39
N VAL A 13 10.53 8.17 15.54
CA VAL A 13 9.72 9.34 15.84
C VAL A 13 10.58 10.58 16.01
N GLY A 14 10.23 11.66 15.28
CA GLY A 14 10.98 12.92 15.32
C GLY A 14 12.36 12.87 14.67
N TRP A 15 12.75 11.75 14.12
CA TRP A 15 14.06 11.58 13.48
C TRP A 15 14.14 12.38 12.18
N ALA A 16 15.32 12.98 11.98
CA ALA A 16 15.72 13.62 10.74
C ALA A 16 17.22 13.34 10.53
N PHE A 17 17.56 12.69 9.45
CA PHE A 17 18.96 12.34 9.18
C PHE A 17 19.32 12.57 7.71
N PRO A 18 20.50 13.14 7.45
CA PRO A 18 21.06 13.19 6.11
C PRO A 18 21.42 11.76 5.65
N CYS A 19 21.13 11.46 4.38
CA CYS A 19 21.35 10.15 3.81
C CYS A 19 22.23 10.22 2.57
N GLU A 20 22.97 9.15 2.30
CA GLU A 20 23.80 9.01 1.10
C GLU A 20 22.99 9.05 -0.20
N CYS A 21 21.66 8.83 -0.14
CA CYS A 21 20.77 9.01 -1.28
C CYS A 21 20.55 10.50 -1.66
N GLY A 22 21.16 11.44 -0.95
CA GLY A 22 21.06 12.88 -1.19
C GLY A 22 19.86 13.56 -0.52
N LYS A 23 19.01 12.82 0.20
CA LYS A 23 17.85 13.36 0.94
C LYS A 23 18.13 13.44 2.45
N THR A 24 17.39 14.31 3.13
CA THR A 24 17.22 14.25 4.58
C THR A 24 15.87 13.62 4.86
N HIS A 25 15.87 12.40 5.40
CA HIS A 25 14.64 11.67 5.73
C HIS A 25 14.03 12.22 7.02
N ARG A 26 12.71 12.40 7.02
CA ARG A 26 11.96 12.93 8.17
C ARG A 26 10.58 12.30 8.22
N THR A 27 10.07 12.04 9.43
CA THR A 27 8.68 11.67 9.66
C THR A 27 7.89 12.83 10.29
N ALA A 28 6.60 12.91 9.99
CA ALA A 28 5.67 13.82 10.66
C ALA A 28 5.24 13.30 12.05
N LEU A 29 5.46 12.02 12.34
CA LEU A 29 5.11 11.42 13.63
C LEU A 29 5.89 12.08 14.77
N ARG A 30 5.16 12.42 15.82
CA ARG A 30 5.67 12.97 17.10
C ARG A 30 5.37 12.04 18.27
N ALA A 31 4.42 11.11 18.10
CA ALA A 31 4.09 10.08 19.07
C ALA A 31 3.72 8.79 18.36
N LEU A 32 4.37 7.70 18.74
CA LEU A 32 4.09 6.33 18.25
C LEU A 32 4.20 5.38 19.43
N GLN A 33 3.19 4.51 19.58
CA GLN A 33 3.23 3.40 20.53
C GLN A 33 2.37 2.25 20.05
N ILE A 34 2.95 1.06 19.99
CA ILE A 34 2.26 -0.19 19.66
C ILE A 34 2.65 -1.21 20.72
N ALA A 35 1.79 -1.40 21.73
CA ALA A 35 2.08 -2.26 22.87
C ALA A 35 0.79 -2.77 23.52
N PRO A 36 0.84 -3.84 24.32
CA PRO A 36 -0.29 -4.23 25.18
C PRO A 36 -0.63 -3.12 26.17
N GLY A 37 -1.93 -2.76 26.26
CA GLY A 37 -2.42 -1.72 27.17
C GLY A 37 -2.06 -0.27 26.74
N ALA A 38 -1.61 -0.06 25.52
CA ALA A 38 -1.17 1.24 25.03
C ALA A 38 -2.25 2.33 25.07
N LEU A 39 -3.53 1.99 25.06
CA LEU A 39 -4.63 2.97 25.20
C LEU A 39 -4.54 3.80 26.48
N ALA A 40 -3.95 3.29 27.55
CA ALA A 40 -3.74 4.03 28.78
C ALA A 40 -2.81 5.25 28.61
N SER A 41 -1.92 5.21 27.63
CA SER A 41 -0.99 6.33 27.35
C SER A 41 -1.56 7.40 26.43
N LEU A 42 -2.75 7.23 25.85
CA LEU A 42 -3.34 8.18 24.92
C LEU A 42 -3.38 9.64 25.46
N PRO A 43 -3.75 9.91 26.73
CA PRO A 43 -3.70 11.28 27.26
C PRO A 43 -2.31 11.91 27.25
N ALA A 44 -1.27 11.11 27.53
CA ALA A 44 0.12 11.58 27.49
C ALA A 44 0.57 11.82 26.05
N MET A 45 0.20 10.94 25.12
CA MET A 45 0.52 11.09 23.69
C MET A 45 -0.15 12.32 23.09
N LEU A 46 -1.41 12.61 23.44
CA LEU A 46 -2.11 13.84 23.02
C LEU A 46 -1.35 15.09 23.49
N LYS A 47 -0.84 15.11 24.73
CA LYS A 47 0.01 16.20 25.23
C LYS A 47 1.31 16.34 24.44
N THR A 48 1.97 15.23 24.10
CA THR A 48 3.20 15.24 23.29
C THR A 48 3.00 15.90 21.93
N VAL A 49 1.82 15.73 21.33
CA VAL A 49 1.49 16.37 20.04
C VAL A 49 0.81 17.74 20.20
N ASN A 50 0.68 18.27 21.43
CA ASN A 50 0.01 19.52 21.79
C ASN A 50 -1.48 19.52 21.40
N ALA A 51 -2.16 18.39 21.51
CA ALA A 51 -3.59 18.26 21.28
C ALA A 51 -4.36 18.37 22.60
N ASN A 52 -5.10 19.45 22.79
CA ASN A 52 -5.91 19.71 23.99
C ASN A 52 -7.39 19.42 23.77
N ARG A 53 -7.84 19.53 22.52
CA ARG A 53 -9.24 19.36 22.13
C ARG A 53 -9.34 18.56 20.81
N PRO A 54 -9.05 17.26 20.81
CA PRO A 54 -9.19 16.45 19.62
C PRO A 54 -10.67 16.31 19.20
N PHE A 55 -10.94 16.28 17.90
CA PHE A 55 -12.19 15.82 17.32
C PHE A 55 -12.09 14.33 17.04
N VAL A 56 -12.93 13.51 17.68
CA VAL A 56 -12.87 12.05 17.58
C VAL A 56 -13.76 11.56 16.45
N LEU A 57 -13.19 10.84 15.50
CA LEU A 57 -13.89 10.22 14.37
C LEU A 57 -13.84 8.70 14.51
N TRP A 58 -14.99 8.07 14.68
CA TRP A 58 -15.14 6.62 14.82
C TRP A 58 -16.42 6.10 14.15
N ASP A 59 -16.61 4.80 14.13
CA ASP A 59 -17.89 4.16 13.89
C ASP A 59 -18.33 3.35 15.13
N GLU A 60 -19.56 2.86 15.12
CA GLU A 60 -20.10 2.10 16.26
C GLU A 60 -19.26 0.85 16.57
N ASN A 61 -18.75 0.13 15.53
CA ASN A 61 -17.93 -1.06 15.72
C ASN A 61 -16.58 -0.73 16.36
N THR A 62 -15.90 0.31 15.86
CA THR A 62 -14.57 0.70 16.37
C THR A 62 -14.65 1.35 17.74
N ARG A 63 -15.76 2.08 18.02
CA ARG A 63 -16.06 2.60 19.34
C ARG A 63 -16.24 1.48 20.39
N GLU A 64 -16.90 0.38 20.01
CA GLU A 64 -17.03 -0.78 20.90
C GLU A 64 -15.70 -1.52 21.07
N ALA A 65 -14.92 -1.66 19.99
CA ALA A 65 -13.66 -2.40 19.98
C ALA A 65 -12.60 -1.85 20.95
N VAL A 66 -12.54 -0.53 21.16
CA VAL A 66 -11.57 0.08 22.09
C VAL A 66 -11.90 -0.09 23.57
N GLY A 67 -13.08 -0.64 23.89
CA GLY A 67 -13.51 -0.93 25.25
C GLY A 67 -14.00 0.27 26.05
N GLU A 68 -14.57 0.01 27.21
CA GLU A 68 -15.27 1.02 28.01
C GLU A 68 -14.35 2.12 28.54
N SER A 69 -13.16 1.77 29.02
CA SER A 69 -12.21 2.76 29.58
C SER A 69 -11.81 3.81 28.54
N ALA A 70 -11.44 3.38 27.33
CA ALA A 70 -11.08 4.31 26.27
C ALA A 70 -12.28 5.13 25.76
N ARG A 71 -13.47 4.50 25.66
CA ARG A 71 -14.71 5.24 25.34
C ARG A 71 -14.98 6.34 26.35
N ASN A 72 -14.87 6.03 27.64
CA ASN A 72 -15.09 7.00 28.69
C ASN A 72 -14.06 8.14 28.66
N ALA A 73 -12.80 7.84 28.35
CA ALA A 73 -11.76 8.84 28.21
C ALA A 73 -11.98 9.75 26.99
N LEU A 74 -12.52 9.23 25.90
CA LEU A 74 -12.73 9.95 24.64
C LEU A 74 -14.08 10.70 24.56
N ARG A 75 -15.10 10.28 25.34
CA ARG A 75 -16.45 10.89 25.29
C ARG A 75 -16.51 12.37 25.71
N ILE A 76 -15.47 12.86 26.38
CA ILE A 76 -15.38 14.28 26.79
C ILE A 76 -15.05 15.21 25.62
N TYR A 77 -14.61 14.68 24.49
CA TYR A 77 -14.24 15.43 23.31
C TYR A 77 -15.37 15.49 22.28
N PRO A 78 -15.45 16.55 21.48
CA PRO A 78 -16.33 16.56 20.31
C PRO A 78 -16.05 15.36 19.41
N SER A 79 -17.12 14.74 18.90
CA SER A 79 -16.96 13.51 18.11
C SER A 79 -18.05 13.34 17.08
N PHE A 80 -17.76 12.57 16.05
CA PHE A 80 -18.73 12.06 15.11
C PHE A 80 -18.59 10.54 14.99
N CYS A 81 -19.72 9.83 15.16
CA CYS A 81 -19.78 8.38 15.11
C CYS A 81 -20.63 7.96 13.91
N TYR A 82 -20.01 7.28 12.95
CA TYR A 82 -20.74 6.65 11.86
C TYR A 82 -21.52 5.42 12.37
N PRO A 83 -22.66 5.09 11.73
CA PRO A 83 -23.37 3.85 12.05
C PRO A 83 -22.55 2.62 11.69
N ALA A 84 -22.85 1.48 12.36
CA ALA A 84 -22.27 0.20 12.00
C ALA A 84 -22.73 -0.26 10.60
N GLU A 85 -23.99 0.01 10.26
CA GLU A 85 -24.57 -0.27 8.95
C GLU A 85 -25.44 0.92 8.46
N PRO A 86 -25.29 1.35 7.23
CA PRO A 86 -24.24 0.93 6.29
C PRO A 86 -22.86 1.39 6.78
N ARG A 87 -21.86 0.53 6.64
CA ARG A 87 -20.46 0.87 7.02
C ARG A 87 -19.99 2.12 6.29
N PRO A 88 -19.21 2.99 6.95
CA PRO A 88 -18.62 4.15 6.29
C PRO A 88 -17.70 3.71 5.14
N LEU A 89 -17.71 4.53 4.09
CA LEU A 89 -16.80 4.39 2.94
C LEU A 89 -15.93 5.64 2.86
N PRO A 90 -14.70 5.52 2.33
CA PRO A 90 -13.81 6.67 2.18
C PRO A 90 -14.21 7.49 0.94
N ASN A 91 -15.39 8.11 0.97
CA ASN A 91 -15.99 8.83 -0.15
C ASN A 91 -16.48 10.23 0.26
N GLU A 92 -16.95 11.00 -0.72
CA GLU A 92 -17.43 12.37 -0.52
C GLU A 92 -18.59 12.45 0.47
N ARG A 93 -19.49 11.46 0.44
CA ARG A 93 -20.66 11.43 1.33
C ARG A 93 -20.24 11.33 2.80
N CYS A 94 -19.39 10.35 3.12
CA CYS A 94 -18.91 10.17 4.50
C CYS A 94 -18.02 11.33 4.92
N LEU A 95 -17.14 11.83 4.03
CA LEU A 95 -16.35 13.02 4.31
C LEU A 95 -17.24 14.24 4.58
N GLY A 96 -18.29 14.47 3.77
CA GLY A 96 -19.24 15.55 3.97
C GLY A 96 -19.96 15.51 5.33
N GLN A 97 -20.32 14.30 5.79
CA GLN A 97 -20.89 14.09 7.13
C GLN A 97 -19.90 14.48 8.24
N ALA A 98 -18.65 14.06 8.13
CA ALA A 98 -17.61 14.42 9.09
C ALA A 98 -17.33 15.95 9.08
N VAL A 99 -17.28 16.58 7.90
CA VAL A 99 -17.12 18.05 7.77
C VAL A 99 -18.27 18.78 8.43
N ALA A 100 -19.51 18.36 8.21
CA ALA A 100 -20.70 19.00 8.81
C ALA A 100 -20.75 18.87 10.35
N ALA A 101 -20.17 17.81 10.90
CA ALA A 101 -20.12 17.57 12.34
C ALA A 101 -18.87 18.16 13.01
N PHE A 102 -17.87 18.58 12.23
CA PHE A 102 -16.58 19.03 12.75
C PHE A 102 -16.71 20.35 13.53
N ASP A 103 -16.19 20.36 14.77
CA ASP A 103 -16.06 21.58 15.58
C ASP A 103 -14.74 22.29 15.25
N PRO A 104 -14.77 23.49 14.64
CA PRO A 104 -13.55 24.24 14.28
C PRO A 104 -12.66 24.62 15.45
N ALA A 105 -13.17 24.57 16.70
CA ALA A 105 -12.36 24.80 17.90
C ALA A 105 -11.45 23.60 18.26
N CYS A 106 -11.60 22.46 17.57
CA CYS A 106 -10.72 21.32 17.76
C CYS A 106 -9.35 21.55 17.11
N ASP A 107 -8.31 21.07 17.78
CA ASP A 107 -6.90 21.28 17.40
C ASP A 107 -6.24 20.05 16.75
N LEU A 108 -6.89 18.89 16.81
CA LEU A 108 -6.47 17.64 16.20
C LEU A 108 -7.70 16.85 15.72
N ILE A 109 -7.56 16.06 14.66
CA ILE A 109 -8.56 15.07 14.29
C ILE A 109 -8.00 13.70 14.64
N LEU A 110 -8.67 12.97 15.54
CA LEU A 110 -8.27 11.66 16.03
C LEU A 110 -9.19 10.59 15.44
N ALA A 111 -8.69 9.84 14.46
CA ALA A 111 -9.37 8.62 13.99
C ALA A 111 -9.28 7.54 15.07
N VAL A 112 -10.38 6.87 15.36
CA VAL A 112 -10.39 5.63 16.15
C VAL A 112 -10.93 4.53 15.25
N GLY A 113 -10.02 3.79 14.61
CA GLY A 113 -10.43 2.80 13.61
C GLY A 113 -9.31 2.24 12.74
N SER A 114 -9.70 1.69 11.62
CA SER A 114 -8.79 1.18 10.61
C SER A 114 -8.73 2.09 9.37
N GLY A 115 -8.39 1.54 8.21
CA GLY A 115 -8.10 2.31 6.98
C GLY A 115 -9.13 3.37 6.62
N VAL A 116 -10.42 3.03 6.60
CA VAL A 116 -11.48 3.97 6.18
C VAL A 116 -11.54 5.19 7.07
N LEU A 117 -11.56 5.01 8.38
CA LEU A 117 -11.63 6.12 9.33
C LEU A 117 -10.34 6.94 9.34
N ASN A 118 -9.18 6.28 9.17
CA ASN A 118 -7.90 6.95 9.01
C ASN A 118 -7.88 7.83 7.75
N ASP A 119 -8.37 7.35 6.61
CA ASP A 119 -8.41 8.10 5.36
C ASP A 119 -9.41 9.27 5.43
N LEU A 120 -10.58 9.06 6.00
CA LEU A 120 -11.55 10.14 6.24
C LEU A 120 -11.01 11.22 7.19
N ALA A 121 -10.29 10.82 8.25
CA ALA A 121 -9.66 11.75 9.17
C ALA A 121 -8.54 12.55 8.50
N LYS A 122 -7.68 11.91 7.70
CA LYS A 122 -6.65 12.59 6.91
C LYS A 122 -7.25 13.61 5.94
N MET A 123 -8.35 13.24 5.26
CA MET A 123 -9.04 14.14 4.34
C MET A 123 -9.68 15.32 5.11
N LEU A 124 -10.32 15.06 6.25
CA LEU A 124 -10.86 16.11 7.10
C LEU A 124 -9.74 17.03 7.61
N GLY A 125 -8.60 16.47 8.00
CA GLY A 125 -7.41 17.21 8.41
C GLY A 125 -6.87 18.10 7.30
N ARG A 126 -6.80 17.60 6.07
CA ARG A 126 -6.40 18.38 4.89
C ARG A 126 -7.34 19.55 4.63
N VAL A 127 -8.65 19.33 4.70
CA VAL A 127 -9.67 20.37 4.42
C VAL A 127 -9.71 21.42 5.53
N SER A 128 -9.59 20.99 6.79
CA SER A 128 -9.67 21.89 7.95
C SER A 128 -8.35 22.54 8.34
N GLY A 129 -7.22 22.08 7.75
CA GLY A 129 -5.88 22.52 8.14
C GLY A 129 -5.45 22.01 9.53
N ARG A 130 -6.07 20.93 10.04
CA ARG A 130 -5.75 20.36 11.35
C ARG A 130 -4.83 19.13 11.21
N PRO A 131 -3.87 18.94 12.15
CA PRO A 131 -3.11 17.70 12.23
C PRO A 131 -4.04 16.52 12.53
N THR A 132 -3.58 15.32 12.18
CA THR A 132 -4.34 14.09 12.40
C THR A 132 -3.57 13.12 13.29
N GLY A 133 -4.31 12.30 14.03
CA GLY A 133 -3.79 11.15 14.77
C GLY A 133 -4.68 9.94 14.55
N VAL A 134 -4.17 8.75 14.84
CA VAL A 134 -4.94 7.51 14.73
C VAL A 134 -4.72 6.60 15.94
N VAL A 135 -5.82 6.09 16.47
CA VAL A 135 -5.89 4.91 17.35
C VAL A 135 -6.31 3.74 16.45
N ALA A 136 -5.36 2.89 16.11
CA ALA A 136 -5.60 1.75 15.23
C ALA A 136 -6.39 0.66 15.98
N THR A 137 -7.46 0.15 15.35
CA THR A 137 -8.29 -0.93 15.91
C THR A 137 -8.11 -2.27 15.20
N ALA A 138 -7.36 -2.32 14.11
CA ALA A 138 -7.03 -3.53 13.38
C ALA A 138 -5.71 -3.37 12.62
N PRO A 139 -4.85 -4.38 12.55
CA PRO A 139 -3.64 -4.35 11.70
C PRO A 139 -4.02 -4.76 10.26
N SER A 140 -4.64 -3.86 9.49
CA SER A 140 -5.32 -4.26 8.24
C SER A 140 -4.69 -3.72 6.95
N MET A 141 -3.87 -2.68 7.02
CA MET A 141 -3.25 -2.02 5.86
C MET A 141 -2.13 -1.07 6.29
N ASP A 142 -1.29 -0.63 5.37
CA ASP A 142 -0.08 0.15 5.63
C ASP A 142 -0.24 1.69 5.60
N GLY A 143 -1.48 2.17 5.50
CA GLY A 143 -1.77 3.61 5.40
C GLY A 143 -1.70 4.41 6.70
N TYR A 144 -1.47 3.80 7.88
CA TYR A 144 -1.56 4.48 9.17
C TYR A 144 -0.64 5.70 9.29
N ALA A 145 0.61 5.58 8.88
CA ALA A 145 1.58 6.67 8.94
C ALA A 145 1.88 7.31 7.58
N SER A 146 1.13 6.97 6.53
CA SER A 146 1.37 7.46 5.18
C SER A 146 0.86 8.91 4.98
N ASN A 147 1.43 9.59 3.99
CA ASN A 147 1.05 10.94 3.56
C ASN A 147 -0.01 10.95 2.45
N SER A 148 -0.87 9.94 2.41
CA SER A 148 -1.97 9.84 1.45
C SER A 148 -3.19 9.20 2.07
N ALA A 149 -4.36 9.51 1.49
CA ALA A 149 -5.64 8.88 1.77
C ALA A 149 -6.18 8.22 0.50
N ALA A 150 -6.66 6.97 0.63
CA ALA A 150 -7.26 6.24 -0.47
C ALA A 150 -8.77 6.50 -0.48
N MET A 151 -9.22 7.41 -1.35
CA MET A 151 -10.60 7.86 -1.45
C MET A 151 -11.30 7.28 -2.68
N GLU A 152 -12.61 7.15 -2.58
CA GLU A 152 -13.49 6.94 -3.72
C GLU A 152 -14.16 8.29 -4.04
N LEU A 153 -13.71 8.94 -5.11
CA LEU A 153 -14.20 10.24 -5.54
C LEU A 153 -14.91 10.09 -6.88
N SER A 154 -16.20 10.46 -6.91
CA SER A 154 -17.06 10.30 -8.10
C SER A 154 -17.07 8.86 -8.64
N GLY A 155 -17.04 7.86 -7.74
CA GLY A 155 -16.98 6.44 -8.09
C GLY A 155 -15.61 5.95 -8.56
N VAL A 156 -14.56 6.78 -8.44
CA VAL A 156 -13.21 6.45 -8.85
C VAL A 156 -12.26 6.34 -7.65
N LYS A 157 -11.52 5.23 -7.55
CA LYS A 157 -10.48 5.07 -6.53
C LYS A 157 -9.32 6.02 -6.80
N THR A 158 -9.08 6.93 -5.88
CA THR A 158 -8.10 8.01 -6.01
C THR A 158 -7.23 8.09 -4.77
N SER A 159 -5.91 8.10 -4.94
CA SER A 159 -4.99 8.43 -3.84
C SER A 159 -4.81 9.94 -3.74
N VAL A 160 -5.22 10.51 -2.64
CA VAL A 160 -5.13 11.96 -2.39
C VAL A 160 -3.98 12.23 -1.43
N TYR A 161 -3.05 13.11 -1.80
CA TYR A 161 -1.99 13.54 -0.88
C TYR A 161 -2.57 14.31 0.30
N THR A 162 -2.15 13.91 1.49
CA THR A 162 -2.54 14.53 2.77
C THR A 162 -1.29 14.66 3.64
N PRO A 163 -1.26 15.56 4.64
CA PRO A 163 -0.25 15.47 5.68
C PRO A 163 -0.30 14.09 6.36
N ALA A 164 0.86 13.51 6.67
CA ALA A 164 0.93 12.30 7.46
C ALA A 164 0.48 12.57 8.92
N PRO A 165 -0.08 11.58 9.62
CA PRO A 165 -0.49 11.72 11.01
C PRO A 165 0.69 12.08 11.93
N VAL A 166 0.41 12.84 12.97
CA VAL A 166 1.40 13.21 14.00
C VAL A 166 1.41 12.22 15.18
N LEU A 167 0.40 11.36 15.28
CA LEU A 167 0.23 10.38 16.33
C LEU A 167 -0.31 9.07 15.77
N VAL A 168 0.31 7.95 16.12
CA VAL A 168 -0.19 6.59 15.87
C VAL A 168 -0.13 5.80 17.18
N LEU A 169 -1.28 5.24 17.59
CA LEU A 169 -1.40 4.37 18.75
C LEU A 169 -2.06 3.06 18.34
N GLY A 170 -1.44 1.94 18.71
CA GLY A 170 -1.97 0.60 18.55
C GLY A 170 -1.95 -0.16 19.87
N ASP A 171 -3.12 -0.45 20.46
CA ASP A 171 -3.20 -1.33 21.63
C ASP A 171 -3.32 -2.78 21.16
N VAL A 172 -2.30 -3.58 21.46
CA VAL A 172 -2.24 -4.99 21.06
C VAL A 172 -3.45 -5.78 21.56
N GLU A 173 -3.99 -5.43 22.75
CA GLU A 173 -5.17 -6.08 23.29
C GLU A 173 -6.45 -5.79 22.47
N VAL A 174 -6.51 -4.65 21.80
CA VAL A 174 -7.57 -4.31 20.84
C VAL A 174 -7.27 -4.95 19.48
N LEU A 175 -6.06 -4.76 18.98
CA LEU A 175 -5.66 -5.20 17.64
C LEU A 175 -5.79 -6.71 17.44
N LYS A 176 -5.42 -7.53 18.43
CA LYS A 176 -5.53 -8.98 18.35
C LYS A 176 -6.98 -9.49 18.30
N ASN A 177 -7.94 -8.67 18.73
CA ASN A 177 -9.37 -8.98 18.69
C ASN A 177 -10.07 -8.49 17.41
N ALA A 178 -9.33 -7.90 16.48
CA ALA A 178 -9.86 -7.52 15.18
C ALA A 178 -10.44 -8.72 14.41
N PRO A 179 -11.39 -8.50 13.49
CA PRO A 179 -11.88 -9.54 12.61
C PRO A 179 -10.73 -10.23 11.87
N GLU A 180 -10.82 -11.55 11.75
CA GLU A 180 -9.75 -12.39 11.15
C GLU A 180 -9.37 -11.95 9.73
N ALA A 181 -10.37 -11.54 8.92
CA ALA A 181 -10.12 -11.00 7.60
C ALA A 181 -9.22 -9.74 7.60
N MET A 182 -9.27 -8.94 8.67
CA MET A 182 -8.41 -7.76 8.82
C MET A 182 -6.99 -8.15 9.25
N LEU A 183 -6.82 -9.18 10.11
CA LEU A 183 -5.51 -9.73 10.44
C LEU A 183 -4.83 -10.30 9.19
N ARG A 184 -5.57 -11.11 8.41
CA ARG A 184 -5.09 -11.65 7.13
C ARG A 184 -4.75 -10.55 6.14
N SER A 185 -5.58 -9.50 6.08
CA SER A 185 -5.34 -8.34 5.20
C SER A 185 -4.01 -7.65 5.53
N GLY A 186 -3.73 -7.38 6.80
CA GLY A 186 -2.46 -6.78 7.19
C GLY A 186 -1.25 -7.66 6.89
N LEU A 187 -1.37 -8.98 7.09
CA LEU A 187 -0.30 -9.90 6.70
C LEU A 187 -0.08 -9.88 5.18
N GLY A 188 -1.13 -9.95 4.38
CA GLY A 188 -1.04 -9.91 2.91
C GLY A 188 -0.37 -8.62 2.43
N ASP A 189 -0.72 -7.49 3.03
CA ASP A 189 -0.12 -6.20 2.72
C ASP A 189 1.36 -6.15 3.13
N MET A 190 1.75 -6.72 4.26
CA MET A 190 3.15 -6.80 4.68
C MET A 190 3.98 -7.71 3.78
N LEU A 191 3.47 -8.89 3.40
CA LEU A 191 4.21 -9.83 2.53
C LEU A 191 4.46 -9.25 1.14
N ALA A 192 3.62 -8.34 0.67
CA ALA A 192 3.80 -7.61 -0.58
C ALA A 192 5.06 -6.73 -0.62
N LYS A 193 5.62 -6.37 0.53
CA LYS A 193 6.85 -5.55 0.59
C LYS A 193 8.05 -6.28 -0.03
N GLU A 194 8.02 -7.61 -0.10
CA GLU A 194 9.02 -8.39 -0.83
C GLU A 194 9.06 -8.01 -2.32
N THR A 195 7.90 -8.04 -2.99
CA THR A 195 7.80 -7.71 -4.42
C THR A 195 7.97 -6.22 -4.67
N ALA A 196 7.45 -5.37 -3.80
CA ALA A 196 7.60 -3.92 -3.90
C ALA A 196 9.06 -3.46 -3.86
N LEU A 197 9.84 -3.99 -2.91
CA LEU A 197 11.28 -3.67 -2.78
C LEU A 197 12.08 -4.18 -3.98
N CYS A 198 11.82 -5.39 -4.46
CA CYS A 198 12.42 -5.94 -5.66
C CYS A 198 12.15 -5.01 -6.86
N GLU A 199 10.89 -4.66 -7.11
CA GLU A 199 10.52 -3.81 -8.23
C GLU A 199 11.04 -2.38 -8.12
N TRP A 200 11.17 -1.84 -6.91
CA TRP A 200 11.80 -0.52 -6.73
C TRP A 200 13.27 -0.55 -7.16
N ARG A 201 14.01 -1.60 -6.77
CA ARG A 201 15.40 -1.77 -7.20
C ARG A 201 15.52 -1.99 -8.71
N VAL A 202 14.65 -2.83 -9.27
CA VAL A 202 14.56 -3.07 -10.72
C VAL A 202 14.29 -1.77 -11.48
N ALA A 203 13.35 -0.95 -11.02
CA ALA A 203 13.03 0.34 -11.62
C ALA A 203 14.24 1.30 -11.59
N ALA A 204 14.96 1.36 -10.47
CA ALA A 204 16.18 2.16 -10.38
C ALA A 204 17.24 1.72 -11.38
N LEU A 205 17.43 0.42 -11.57
CA LEU A 205 18.36 -0.15 -12.54
C LEU A 205 17.94 0.13 -14.00
N ALA A 206 16.63 -0.04 -14.29
CA ALA A 206 16.09 0.09 -15.65
C ALA A 206 15.91 1.54 -16.11
N THR A 207 15.58 2.46 -15.19
CA THR A 207 15.21 3.85 -15.54
C THR A 207 16.16 4.91 -14.97
N GLY A 208 16.91 4.59 -13.91
CA GLY A 208 17.66 5.57 -13.13
C GLY A 208 16.82 6.30 -12.09
N GLU A 209 15.62 5.79 -11.80
CA GLU A 209 14.77 6.28 -10.73
C GLU A 209 15.49 6.29 -9.39
N ALA A 210 15.18 7.28 -8.55
CA ALA A 210 15.78 7.39 -7.22
C ALA A 210 15.46 6.15 -6.35
N TYR A 211 16.50 5.62 -5.72
CA TYR A 211 16.42 4.50 -4.81
C TYR A 211 17.22 4.81 -3.54
N CYS A 212 16.71 4.43 -2.37
CA CYS A 212 17.42 4.61 -1.11
C CYS A 212 17.59 3.25 -0.42
N GLU A 213 18.83 2.80 -0.36
CA GLU A 213 19.19 1.52 0.27
C GLU A 213 18.77 1.47 1.75
N ASN A 214 18.96 2.59 2.49
CA ASN A 214 18.60 2.65 3.90
C ASN A 214 17.08 2.53 4.12
N VAL A 215 16.25 3.14 3.28
CA VAL A 215 14.79 2.99 3.35
C VAL A 215 14.37 1.57 2.97
N ALA A 216 15.00 0.98 1.96
CA ALA A 216 14.74 -0.40 1.57
C ALA A 216 15.15 -1.38 2.68
N ALA A 217 16.29 -1.15 3.35
CA ALA A 217 16.75 -1.96 4.46
C ALA A 217 15.80 -1.87 5.68
N LEU A 218 15.32 -0.66 6.02
CA LEU A 218 14.29 -0.46 7.05
C LEU A 218 13.05 -1.30 6.77
N MET A 219 12.55 -1.22 5.54
CA MET A 219 11.34 -1.95 5.16
C MET A 219 11.57 -3.48 5.15
N ARG A 220 12.75 -3.93 4.70
CA ARG A 220 13.13 -5.35 4.73
C ARG A 220 13.20 -5.89 6.16
N SER A 221 13.80 -5.13 7.09
CA SER A 221 13.83 -5.48 8.51
C SER A 221 12.43 -5.63 9.11
N ALA A 222 11.51 -4.71 8.79
CA ALA A 222 10.12 -4.79 9.24
C ALA A 222 9.38 -6.00 8.64
N LEU A 223 9.61 -6.30 7.36
CA LEU A 223 9.09 -7.50 6.71
C LEU A 223 9.62 -8.78 7.38
N ASP A 224 10.91 -8.86 7.65
CA ASP A 224 11.54 -10.03 8.25
C ASP A 224 11.03 -10.28 9.67
N ARG A 225 10.80 -9.24 10.47
CA ARG A 225 10.13 -9.35 11.78
C ARG A 225 8.70 -9.88 11.64
N THR A 226 7.94 -9.40 10.65
CA THR A 226 6.60 -9.91 10.35
C THR A 226 6.64 -11.39 9.97
N VAL A 227 7.51 -11.78 9.04
CA VAL A 227 7.65 -13.17 8.56
C VAL A 227 8.03 -14.11 9.69
N SER A 228 8.95 -13.70 10.58
CA SER A 228 9.42 -14.54 11.69
C SER A 228 8.34 -14.88 12.73
N SER A 229 7.24 -14.12 12.79
CA SER A 229 6.18 -14.30 13.77
C SER A 229 4.79 -14.59 13.16
N ALA A 230 4.70 -14.68 11.82
CA ALA A 230 3.42 -14.79 11.10
C ALA A 230 2.55 -15.96 11.54
N ASP A 231 3.13 -17.10 11.95
CA ASP A 231 2.42 -18.29 12.43
C ASP A 231 1.58 -18.04 13.69
N GLY A 232 1.93 -17.01 14.47
CA GLY A 232 1.19 -16.59 15.65
C GLY A 232 -0.03 -15.72 15.34
N LEU A 233 -0.11 -15.12 14.17
CA LEU A 233 -1.09 -14.06 13.88
C LEU A 233 -2.54 -14.52 14.04
N LEU A 234 -2.91 -15.64 13.42
CA LEU A 234 -4.28 -16.19 13.53
C LEU A 234 -4.55 -16.86 14.89
N LYS A 235 -3.50 -17.17 15.63
CA LYS A 235 -3.61 -17.59 17.04
C LYS A 235 -3.80 -16.38 17.96
N ARG A 236 -3.86 -15.18 17.42
CA ARG A 236 -3.97 -13.90 18.14
C ARG A 236 -2.84 -13.69 19.14
N ASP A 237 -1.65 -14.22 18.81
CA ASP A 237 -0.45 -13.98 19.58
C ASP A 237 -0.10 -12.49 19.58
N GLY A 238 0.11 -11.92 20.76
CA GLY A 238 0.32 -10.49 20.91
C GLY A 238 1.58 -10.00 20.18
N ARG A 239 2.65 -10.79 20.17
CA ARG A 239 3.91 -10.43 19.49
C ARG A 239 3.74 -10.45 17.97
N ALA A 240 3.04 -11.44 17.44
CA ALA A 240 2.76 -11.52 16.02
C ALA A 240 1.90 -10.34 15.53
N VAL A 241 0.85 -10.00 16.28
CA VAL A 241 -0.02 -8.86 15.99
C VAL A 241 0.75 -7.55 16.07
N GLN A 242 1.62 -7.39 17.08
CA GLN A 242 2.48 -6.22 17.25
C GLN A 242 3.43 -6.08 16.05
N ASN A 243 4.16 -7.13 15.68
CA ASN A 243 5.12 -7.10 14.57
C ASN A 243 4.45 -6.74 13.22
N VAL A 244 3.26 -7.29 12.93
CA VAL A 244 2.50 -6.92 11.73
C VAL A 244 2.10 -5.44 11.79
N THR A 245 1.59 -4.96 12.94
CA THR A 245 1.15 -3.56 13.09
C THR A 245 2.31 -2.59 12.95
N GLU A 246 3.43 -2.87 13.61
CA GLU A 246 4.66 -2.09 13.49
C GLU A 246 5.16 -2.06 12.06
N GLY A 247 5.18 -3.21 11.37
CA GLY A 247 5.54 -3.28 9.96
C GLY A 247 4.68 -2.41 9.07
N LEU A 248 3.36 -2.41 9.26
CA LEU A 248 2.42 -1.57 8.53
C LEU A 248 2.66 -0.07 8.80
N VAL A 249 3.00 0.31 10.03
CA VAL A 249 3.33 1.70 10.38
C VAL A 249 4.69 2.11 9.78
N VAL A 250 5.70 1.24 9.86
CA VAL A 250 7.02 1.44 9.24
C VAL A 250 6.89 1.60 7.72
N SER A 251 5.99 0.86 7.08
CA SER A 251 5.68 1.02 5.65
C SER A 251 5.23 2.45 5.34
N GLY A 252 4.33 3.01 6.14
CA GLY A 252 3.90 4.41 6.01
C GLY A 252 5.03 5.42 6.21
N ILE A 253 5.92 5.17 7.19
CA ILE A 253 7.11 6.00 7.43
C ILE A 253 8.07 5.91 6.23
N ALA A 254 8.33 4.72 5.71
CA ALA A 254 9.20 4.49 4.56
C ALA A 254 8.70 5.20 3.29
N MET A 255 7.38 5.21 3.07
CA MET A 255 6.77 5.99 2.00
C MET A 255 7.01 7.50 2.19
N GLY A 256 6.87 8.00 3.41
CA GLY A 256 7.20 9.40 3.74
C GLY A 256 8.67 9.74 3.54
N TYR A 257 9.59 8.83 3.90
CA TYR A 257 11.03 9.02 3.72
C TYR A 257 11.47 9.07 2.25
N SER A 258 10.79 8.34 1.39
CA SER A 258 11.10 8.28 -0.04
C SER A 258 10.32 9.29 -0.89
N ASP A 259 9.31 9.98 -0.33
CA ASP A 259 8.31 10.81 -1.03
C ASP A 259 7.58 10.05 -2.13
N THR A 260 7.50 8.74 -2.01
CA THR A 260 6.86 7.84 -2.96
C THR A 260 6.41 6.57 -2.27
N SER A 261 5.42 5.88 -2.83
CA SER A 261 5.00 4.57 -2.30
C SER A 261 5.84 3.39 -2.81
N ARG A 262 7.00 3.64 -3.44
CA ARG A 262 7.90 2.58 -3.93
C ARG A 262 8.31 1.54 -2.89
N PRO A 263 8.68 1.92 -1.65
CA PRO A 263 9.06 0.92 -0.64
C PRO A 263 7.95 -0.05 -0.26
N ALA A 264 6.72 0.30 -0.59
CA ALA A 264 5.51 -0.38 -0.13
C ALA A 264 4.66 -1.00 -1.24
N SER A 265 4.86 -0.62 -2.51
CA SER A 265 3.88 -0.88 -3.57
C SER A 265 4.57 -1.08 -4.92
N GLY A 266 4.38 -2.25 -5.52
CA GLY A 266 4.82 -2.65 -6.85
C GLY A 266 3.65 -3.03 -7.76
N THR A 267 3.85 -4.01 -8.63
CA THR A 267 2.82 -4.54 -9.53
C THR A 267 1.65 -5.14 -8.76
N GLU A 268 1.90 -5.82 -7.65
CA GLU A 268 0.87 -6.43 -6.81
C GLU A 268 -0.17 -5.43 -6.31
N HIS A 269 0.24 -4.26 -5.88
CA HIS A 269 -0.69 -3.20 -5.48
C HIS A 269 -1.44 -2.60 -6.67
N THR A 270 -0.77 -2.51 -7.81
CA THR A 270 -1.41 -2.01 -9.03
C THR A 270 -2.49 -2.96 -9.51
N LEU A 271 -2.26 -4.27 -9.43
CA LEU A 271 -3.28 -5.29 -9.69
C LEU A 271 -4.49 -5.12 -8.76
N SER A 272 -4.24 -5.00 -7.44
CA SER A 272 -5.30 -4.76 -6.47
C SER A 272 -6.13 -3.51 -6.79
N HIS A 273 -5.48 -2.39 -7.14
CA HIS A 273 -6.20 -1.17 -7.52
C HIS A 273 -7.05 -1.33 -8.79
N LEU A 274 -6.55 -2.05 -9.79
CA LEU A 274 -7.32 -2.35 -11.00
C LEU A 274 -8.52 -3.25 -10.69
N TRP A 275 -8.35 -4.26 -9.83
CA TRP A 275 -9.47 -5.11 -9.36
C TRP A 275 -10.50 -4.30 -8.58
N GLU A 276 -10.08 -3.37 -7.72
CA GLU A 276 -10.98 -2.45 -7.02
C GLU A 276 -11.77 -1.57 -8.02
N MET A 277 -11.10 -1.02 -9.03
CA MET A 277 -11.74 -0.21 -10.07
C MET A 277 -12.77 -1.01 -10.87
N LEU A 278 -12.44 -2.24 -11.28
CA LEU A 278 -13.36 -3.13 -12.00
C LEU A 278 -14.57 -3.51 -11.15
N ALA A 279 -14.37 -3.80 -9.87
CA ALA A 279 -15.45 -4.10 -8.94
C ALA A 279 -16.41 -2.91 -8.77
N LEU A 280 -15.87 -1.70 -8.55
CA LEU A 280 -16.66 -0.47 -8.41
C LEU A 280 -17.42 -0.11 -9.70
N ALA A 281 -16.78 -0.25 -10.86
CA ALA A 281 -17.42 0.01 -12.17
C ALA A 281 -18.65 -0.89 -12.42
N ARG A 282 -18.69 -2.06 -11.79
CA ARG A 282 -19.84 -3.00 -11.85
C ARG A 282 -20.82 -2.83 -10.69
N GLY A 283 -20.67 -1.80 -9.86
CA GLY A 283 -21.52 -1.56 -8.69
C GLY A 283 -21.29 -2.56 -7.55
N GLY A 284 -20.18 -3.32 -7.58
CA GLY A 284 -19.79 -4.26 -6.54
C GLY A 284 -18.99 -3.58 -5.41
N ARG A 285 -18.69 -4.36 -4.36
CA ARG A 285 -17.79 -3.94 -3.28
C ARG A 285 -16.46 -4.67 -3.42
N PRO A 286 -15.33 -3.94 -3.44
CA PRO A 286 -14.02 -4.56 -3.44
C PRO A 286 -13.80 -5.42 -2.19
N ALA A 287 -13.05 -6.50 -2.34
CA ALA A 287 -12.55 -7.27 -1.21
C ALA A 287 -11.55 -6.43 -0.37
N PRO A 288 -11.25 -6.80 0.90
CA PRO A 288 -10.26 -6.11 1.71
C PRO A 288 -8.92 -5.96 0.98
N HIS A 289 -8.36 -4.76 1.02
CA HIS A 289 -7.18 -4.35 0.23
C HIS A 289 -6.02 -5.34 0.35
N GLY A 290 -5.57 -5.64 1.57
CA GLY A 290 -4.41 -6.51 1.76
C GLY A 290 -4.68 -7.98 1.39
N LEU A 291 -5.94 -8.44 1.31
CA LEU A 291 -6.26 -9.76 0.76
C LEU A 291 -6.05 -9.79 -0.76
N GLN A 292 -6.45 -8.71 -1.46
CA GLN A 292 -6.20 -8.56 -2.89
C GLN A 292 -4.70 -8.44 -3.17
N VAL A 293 -4.01 -7.59 -2.41
CA VAL A 293 -2.55 -7.39 -2.52
C VAL A 293 -1.81 -8.70 -2.23
N GLY A 294 -2.22 -9.45 -1.19
CA GLY A 294 -1.64 -10.77 -0.86
C GLY A 294 -1.80 -11.79 -1.98
N LEU A 295 -3.00 -11.85 -2.60
CA LEU A 295 -3.23 -12.71 -3.77
C LEU A 295 -2.34 -12.33 -4.94
N ALA A 296 -2.27 -11.04 -5.27
CA ALA A 296 -1.40 -10.53 -6.33
C ALA A 296 0.07 -10.83 -6.05
N THR A 297 0.52 -10.65 -4.80
CA THR A 297 1.89 -10.98 -4.37
C THR A 297 2.21 -12.45 -4.60
N ARG A 298 1.30 -13.36 -4.29
CA ARG A 298 1.44 -14.81 -4.55
C ARG A 298 1.75 -15.09 -6.02
N TYR A 299 1.03 -14.44 -6.93
CA TYR A 299 1.23 -14.63 -8.37
C TYR A 299 2.54 -14.00 -8.83
N MET A 300 2.89 -12.81 -8.33
CA MET A 300 4.15 -12.15 -8.68
C MET A 300 5.36 -12.97 -8.23
N LEU A 301 5.36 -13.51 -7.01
CA LEU A 301 6.43 -14.36 -6.50
C LEU A 301 6.64 -15.63 -7.34
N ARG A 302 5.55 -16.23 -7.84
CA ARG A 302 5.64 -17.38 -8.76
C ARG A 302 6.20 -16.97 -10.12
N LEU A 303 5.69 -15.86 -10.67
CA LEU A 303 6.09 -15.35 -11.98
C LEU A 303 7.58 -14.95 -12.02
N TYR A 304 8.14 -14.50 -10.91
CA TYR A 304 9.55 -14.09 -10.83
C TYR A 304 10.53 -15.17 -11.23
N ARG A 305 10.21 -16.46 -11.05
CA ARG A 305 11.04 -17.58 -11.53
C ARG A 305 11.12 -17.61 -13.05
N ASP A 306 9.97 -17.42 -13.71
CA ASP A 306 9.92 -17.37 -15.17
C ASP A 306 10.63 -16.13 -15.71
N VAL A 307 10.44 -14.98 -15.06
CA VAL A 307 11.13 -13.73 -15.43
C VAL A 307 12.64 -13.84 -15.25
N ALA A 308 13.13 -14.44 -14.17
CA ALA A 308 14.55 -14.65 -13.94
C ALA A 308 15.21 -15.57 -14.99
N ALA A 309 14.42 -16.47 -15.59
CA ALA A 309 14.88 -17.36 -16.66
C ALA A 309 14.94 -16.70 -18.04
N LEU A 310 14.45 -15.48 -18.19
CA LEU A 310 14.48 -14.77 -19.47
C LEU A 310 15.92 -14.48 -19.93
N ALA A 311 16.09 -14.50 -21.26
CA ALA A 311 17.29 -14.05 -21.96
C ALA A 311 16.95 -12.94 -22.95
N PRO A 312 16.60 -11.73 -22.46
CA PRO A 312 16.09 -10.66 -23.30
C PRO A 312 17.15 -10.17 -24.27
N THR A 313 16.73 -9.79 -25.50
CA THR A 313 17.61 -9.32 -26.55
C THR A 313 17.12 -7.98 -27.11
N PRO A 314 18.04 -7.13 -27.66
CA PRO A 314 17.64 -5.90 -28.34
C PRO A 314 16.74 -6.14 -29.55
N ALA A 315 16.86 -7.28 -30.23
CA ALA A 315 16.01 -7.63 -31.38
C ALA A 315 14.57 -7.82 -30.95
N ARG A 316 14.34 -8.64 -29.91
CA ARG A 316 13.03 -8.93 -29.35
C ARG A 316 12.29 -7.65 -28.90
N SER A 317 13.00 -6.79 -28.16
CA SER A 317 12.46 -5.48 -27.74
C SER A 317 12.00 -4.63 -28.93
N ARG A 318 12.82 -4.51 -29.98
CA ARG A 318 12.47 -3.75 -31.19
C ARG A 318 11.29 -4.35 -31.95
N GLU A 319 11.23 -5.65 -32.10
CA GLU A 319 10.14 -6.35 -32.80
C GLU A 319 8.81 -6.13 -32.09
N ALA A 320 8.77 -6.31 -30.77
CA ALA A 320 7.57 -6.10 -29.97
C ALA A 320 7.10 -4.64 -30.05
N TYR A 321 8.03 -3.68 -29.92
CA TYR A 321 7.67 -2.27 -30.05
C TYR A 321 7.19 -1.90 -31.46
N ALA A 322 7.77 -2.47 -32.52
CA ALA A 322 7.34 -2.22 -33.90
C ALA A 322 5.91 -2.73 -34.16
N ALA A 323 5.41 -3.70 -33.38
CA ALA A 323 4.03 -4.18 -33.43
C ALA A 323 3.06 -3.27 -32.69
N PHE A 324 3.52 -2.44 -31.75
CA PHE A 324 2.66 -1.54 -30.95
C PHE A 324 1.93 -0.51 -31.81
N ARG A 325 0.65 -0.28 -31.52
CA ARG A 325 -0.19 0.72 -32.17
C ARG A 325 -0.87 1.59 -31.13
N GLN A 326 -0.49 2.87 -31.09
CA GLN A 326 -0.99 3.85 -30.12
C GLN A 326 -2.54 3.94 -30.14
N GLU A 327 -3.13 4.04 -31.33
CA GLU A 327 -4.58 4.17 -31.48
C GLU A 327 -5.33 2.93 -30.95
N GLN A 328 -4.78 1.74 -31.18
CA GLN A 328 -5.37 0.50 -30.70
C GLN A 328 -5.30 0.42 -29.17
N TRP A 329 -4.15 0.75 -28.59
CA TRP A 329 -3.97 0.80 -27.14
C TRP A 329 -4.91 1.81 -26.46
N GLU A 330 -5.10 3.00 -27.04
CA GLU A 330 -6.06 3.99 -26.54
C GLU A 330 -7.51 3.50 -26.63
N ALA A 331 -7.87 2.86 -27.74
CA ALA A 331 -9.21 2.30 -27.94
C ALA A 331 -9.50 1.18 -26.93
N GLU A 332 -8.51 0.33 -26.64
CA GLU A 332 -8.61 -0.76 -25.66
C GLU A 332 -8.78 -0.20 -24.24
N LEU A 333 -7.99 0.79 -23.83
CA LEU A 333 -8.17 1.45 -22.54
C LEU A 333 -9.56 2.06 -22.39
N ARG A 334 -10.09 2.74 -23.43
CA ARG A 334 -11.43 3.30 -23.41
C ARG A 334 -12.52 2.23 -23.28
N GLN A 335 -12.34 1.11 -23.97
CA GLN A 335 -13.24 -0.02 -23.88
C GLN A 335 -13.28 -0.63 -22.47
N VAL A 336 -12.11 -0.78 -21.84
CA VAL A 336 -11.96 -1.44 -20.53
C VAL A 336 -12.35 -0.52 -19.38
N PHE A 337 -11.86 0.73 -19.38
CA PHE A 337 -11.96 1.63 -18.24
C PHE A 337 -12.95 2.79 -18.43
N GLY A 338 -13.59 2.90 -19.59
CA GLY A 338 -14.58 3.94 -19.84
C GLY A 338 -14.02 5.35 -19.59
N ALA A 339 -14.72 6.16 -18.80
CA ALA A 339 -14.30 7.53 -18.48
C ALA A 339 -12.96 7.62 -17.74
N GLN A 340 -12.52 6.53 -17.09
CA GLN A 340 -11.25 6.49 -16.36
C GLN A 340 -10.03 6.31 -17.30
N ALA A 341 -10.24 5.95 -18.56
CA ALA A 341 -9.17 5.78 -19.54
C ALA A 341 -8.49 7.11 -19.91
N GLU A 342 -9.25 8.20 -20.02
CA GLU A 342 -8.69 9.49 -20.47
C GLU A 342 -7.58 10.03 -19.57
N PRO A 343 -7.70 10.03 -18.22
CA PRO A 343 -6.59 10.39 -17.34
C PRO A 343 -5.36 9.48 -17.51
N MET A 344 -5.55 8.17 -17.75
CA MET A 344 -4.46 7.20 -17.96
C MET A 344 -3.73 7.50 -19.29
N ILE A 345 -4.47 7.69 -20.37
CA ILE A 345 -3.95 8.05 -21.69
C ILE A 345 -3.19 9.38 -21.61
N ALA A 346 -3.81 10.41 -21.02
CA ALA A 346 -3.19 11.72 -20.89
C ALA A 346 -1.87 11.68 -20.08
N ALA A 347 -1.83 10.86 -19.02
CA ALA A 347 -0.60 10.66 -18.24
C ALA A 347 0.49 9.99 -19.09
N ALA A 348 0.16 8.91 -19.80
CA ALA A 348 1.12 8.19 -20.63
C ALA A 348 1.68 9.05 -21.78
N LEU A 349 0.83 9.87 -22.42
CA LEU A 349 1.24 10.81 -23.47
C LEU A 349 2.16 11.90 -22.92
N ARG A 350 1.80 12.50 -21.78
CA ARG A 350 2.61 13.55 -21.14
C ARG A 350 4.01 13.04 -20.74
N GLU A 351 4.12 11.80 -20.32
CA GLU A 351 5.35 11.15 -19.91
C GLU A 351 6.13 10.56 -21.09
N GLY A 352 5.57 10.55 -22.30
CA GLY A 352 6.16 9.88 -23.44
C GLY A 352 6.32 8.37 -23.26
N ARG A 353 5.48 7.74 -22.40
CA ARG A 353 5.66 6.35 -21.93
C ARG A 353 5.79 5.35 -23.08
N ASN A 354 4.97 5.53 -24.10
CA ASN A 354 4.91 4.67 -25.28
C ASN A 354 5.63 5.25 -26.51
N GLN A 355 6.39 6.35 -26.37
CA GLN A 355 7.11 6.94 -27.49
C GLN A 355 8.43 6.19 -27.77
N PRO A 356 8.91 6.20 -29.05
CA PRO A 356 10.06 5.40 -29.47
C PRO A 356 11.34 5.68 -28.70
N GLU A 357 11.74 6.96 -28.57
CA GLU A 357 12.99 7.31 -27.90
C GLU A 357 12.99 6.97 -26.40
N PRO A 358 11.97 7.36 -25.58
CA PRO A 358 11.90 6.97 -24.18
C PRO A 358 11.85 5.45 -24.00
N GLN A 359 11.07 4.73 -24.81
CA GLN A 359 10.98 3.27 -24.73
C GLN A 359 12.34 2.61 -25.04
N SER A 360 12.98 2.96 -26.14
CA SER A 360 14.27 2.38 -26.53
C SER A 360 15.38 2.69 -25.53
N ALA A 361 15.35 3.89 -24.92
CA ALA A 361 16.32 4.27 -23.88
C ALA A 361 16.14 3.41 -22.62
N ARG A 362 14.90 3.17 -22.18
CA ARG A 362 14.61 2.28 -21.03
C ARG A 362 15.01 0.83 -21.35
N ALA A 363 14.63 0.33 -22.53
CA ALA A 363 14.98 -1.02 -22.97
C ALA A 363 16.49 -1.23 -23.03
N ALA A 364 17.24 -0.28 -23.62
CA ALA A 364 18.70 -0.34 -23.70
C ALA A 364 19.34 -0.35 -22.29
N ARG A 365 18.84 0.48 -21.37
CA ARG A 365 19.33 0.53 -19.99
C ARG A 365 19.00 -0.75 -19.23
N ALA A 366 17.79 -1.28 -19.39
CA ALA A 366 17.38 -2.55 -18.77
C ALA A 366 18.24 -3.72 -19.27
N LEU A 367 18.50 -3.81 -20.58
CA LEU A 367 19.38 -4.81 -21.17
C LEU A 367 20.82 -4.70 -20.66
N ALA A 368 21.37 -3.48 -20.59
CA ALA A 368 22.72 -3.24 -20.08
C ALA A 368 22.86 -3.65 -18.59
N ASN A 369 21.81 -3.47 -17.81
CA ASN A 369 21.76 -3.81 -16.38
C ASN A 369 21.09 -5.18 -16.11
N TRP A 370 20.75 -5.95 -17.15
CA TRP A 370 20.02 -7.20 -17.00
C TRP A 370 20.64 -8.18 -15.97
N PRO A 371 21.96 -8.38 -15.93
CA PRO A 371 22.55 -9.26 -14.92
C PRO A 371 22.28 -8.80 -13.47
N ALA A 372 22.17 -7.49 -13.23
CA ALA A 372 21.85 -6.95 -11.91
C ALA A 372 20.35 -7.06 -11.64
N ILE A 373 19.50 -6.72 -12.60
CA ILE A 373 18.03 -6.85 -12.54
C ILE A 373 17.66 -8.31 -12.25
N ARG A 374 18.27 -9.25 -12.99
CA ARG A 374 18.04 -10.68 -12.79
C ARG A 374 18.38 -11.14 -11.38
N ARG A 375 19.51 -10.69 -10.81
CA ARG A 375 19.89 -11.03 -9.42
C ARG A 375 18.87 -10.57 -8.40
N GLU A 376 18.32 -9.36 -8.55
CA GLU A 376 17.28 -8.85 -7.64
C GLU A 376 16.00 -9.72 -7.72
N ILE A 377 15.59 -10.09 -8.94
CA ILE A 377 14.43 -10.96 -9.16
C ILE A 377 14.69 -12.37 -8.61
N GLU A 378 15.87 -12.95 -8.85
CA GLU A 378 16.27 -14.26 -8.31
C GLU A 378 16.27 -14.27 -6.77
N ALA A 379 16.75 -13.21 -6.14
CA ALA A 379 16.77 -13.09 -4.68
C ALA A 379 15.35 -13.10 -4.10
N SER A 380 14.41 -12.36 -4.72
CA SER A 380 13.01 -12.37 -4.30
C SER A 380 12.32 -13.70 -4.62
N ALA A 381 12.59 -14.30 -5.78
CA ALA A 381 12.07 -15.61 -6.17
C ALA A 381 12.54 -16.73 -5.22
N ALA A 382 13.73 -16.63 -4.65
CA ALA A 382 14.24 -17.59 -3.67
C ALA A 382 13.43 -17.64 -2.37
N ARG A 383 12.75 -16.52 -2.02
CA ARG A 383 11.87 -16.44 -0.84
C ARG A 383 10.42 -16.90 -1.12
N ALA A 384 10.08 -17.14 -2.40
CA ALA A 384 8.70 -17.36 -2.82
C ALA A 384 8.03 -18.53 -2.08
N ASP A 385 8.69 -19.69 -1.97
CA ASP A 385 8.10 -20.87 -1.33
C ASP A 385 7.82 -20.63 0.15
N GLN A 386 8.74 -19.96 0.87
CA GLN A 386 8.54 -19.61 2.27
C GLN A 386 7.34 -18.67 2.43
N LEU A 387 7.28 -17.59 1.65
CA LEU A 387 6.22 -16.59 1.76
C LEU A 387 4.86 -17.16 1.36
N ILE A 388 4.81 -17.98 0.30
CA ILE A 388 3.60 -18.66 -0.14
C ILE A 388 3.11 -19.66 0.91
N ALA A 389 4.02 -20.41 1.55
CA ALA A 389 3.66 -21.31 2.64
C ALA A 389 3.06 -20.54 3.85
N LEU A 390 3.59 -19.37 4.19
CA LEU A 390 3.01 -18.50 5.23
C LEU A 390 1.62 -17.99 4.82
N MET A 391 1.43 -17.56 3.57
CA MET A 391 0.12 -17.18 3.04
C MET A 391 -0.87 -18.32 3.16
N ASP A 392 -0.46 -19.55 2.83
CA ASP A 392 -1.30 -20.75 2.92
C ASP A 392 -1.67 -21.08 4.37
N ALA A 393 -0.70 -21.05 5.26
CA ALA A 393 -0.92 -21.29 6.69
C ALA A 393 -1.85 -20.25 7.33
N ALA A 394 -1.76 -18.99 6.88
CA ALA A 394 -2.64 -17.92 7.31
C ALA A 394 -3.99 -17.90 6.57
N GLY A 395 -4.24 -18.79 5.62
CA GLY A 395 -5.48 -18.85 4.87
C GLY A 395 -5.74 -17.59 4.02
N LEU A 396 -4.68 -17.00 3.44
CA LEU A 396 -4.84 -15.96 2.45
C LEU A 396 -5.40 -16.56 1.14
N PRO A 397 -6.12 -15.76 0.34
CA PRO A 397 -6.69 -16.22 -0.93
C PRO A 397 -5.66 -16.86 -1.86
N ARG A 398 -6.08 -17.90 -2.56
CA ARG A 398 -5.27 -18.64 -3.55
C ARG A 398 -5.72 -18.39 -4.97
N HIS A 399 -7.01 -18.09 -5.16
CA HIS A 399 -7.64 -17.91 -6.45
C HIS A 399 -8.49 -16.63 -6.50
N PRO A 400 -8.63 -15.99 -7.67
CA PRO A 400 -9.42 -14.76 -7.81
C PRO A 400 -10.87 -14.93 -7.35
N GLY A 401 -11.48 -16.10 -7.58
CA GLY A 401 -12.86 -16.39 -7.19
C GLY A 401 -13.14 -16.26 -5.69
N GLU A 402 -12.13 -16.45 -4.82
CA GLU A 402 -12.27 -16.23 -3.38
C GLU A 402 -12.45 -14.75 -3.00
N LEU A 403 -12.13 -13.85 -3.93
CA LEU A 403 -12.28 -12.39 -3.79
C LEU A 403 -13.40 -11.85 -4.69
N ASN A 404 -14.27 -12.69 -5.22
CA ASN A 404 -15.30 -12.35 -6.20
C ASN A 404 -14.73 -11.71 -7.49
N LEU A 405 -13.53 -12.11 -7.88
CA LEU A 405 -12.86 -11.71 -9.11
C LEU A 405 -12.89 -12.86 -10.10
N SER A 406 -13.10 -12.56 -11.38
CA SER A 406 -12.92 -13.55 -12.44
C SER A 406 -11.45 -13.65 -12.85
N GLU A 407 -11.06 -14.78 -13.42
CA GLU A 407 -9.74 -14.93 -14.04
C GLU A 407 -9.55 -13.92 -15.18
N ALA A 408 -10.61 -13.57 -15.91
CA ALA A 408 -10.57 -12.54 -16.94
C ALA A 408 -10.19 -11.17 -16.35
N ASP A 409 -10.74 -10.81 -15.18
CA ASP A 409 -10.36 -9.57 -14.50
C ASP A 409 -8.92 -9.59 -14.03
N ALA A 410 -8.44 -10.75 -13.55
CA ALA A 410 -7.06 -10.91 -13.13
C ALA A 410 -6.08 -10.74 -14.31
N LYS A 411 -6.38 -11.35 -15.46
CA LYS A 411 -5.60 -11.21 -16.71
C LYS A 411 -5.61 -9.77 -17.21
N LEU A 412 -6.78 -9.16 -17.27
CA LEU A 412 -6.96 -7.78 -17.71
C LEU A 412 -6.15 -6.80 -16.84
N ALA A 413 -6.18 -7.00 -15.53
CA ALA A 413 -5.41 -6.18 -14.61
C ALA A 413 -3.89 -6.35 -14.81
N PHE A 414 -3.41 -7.56 -15.07
CA PHE A 414 -2.00 -7.79 -15.36
C PHE A 414 -1.57 -7.06 -16.64
N HIS A 415 -2.32 -7.21 -17.72
CA HIS A 415 -2.07 -6.55 -19.01
C HIS A 415 -1.95 -5.03 -18.86
N HIS A 416 -2.93 -4.40 -18.20
CA HIS A 416 -3.02 -2.95 -18.06
C HIS A 416 -2.32 -2.38 -16.81
N SER A 417 -1.64 -3.20 -16.00
CA SER A 417 -1.00 -2.71 -14.78
C SER A 417 0.05 -1.62 -15.05
N ARG A 418 0.77 -1.69 -16.17
CA ARG A 418 1.73 -0.68 -16.59
C ARG A 418 1.10 0.67 -16.98
N ASP A 419 -0.22 0.69 -17.24
CA ASP A 419 -0.93 1.85 -17.78
C ASP A 419 -1.56 2.73 -16.68
N LEU A 420 -1.83 2.15 -15.49
CA LEU A 420 -2.59 2.84 -14.45
C LEU A 420 -1.89 4.09 -13.90
N ARG A 421 -0.57 4.06 -13.72
CA ARG A 421 0.20 5.13 -13.07
C ARG A 421 1.55 5.35 -13.70
N SER A 422 2.13 6.54 -13.44
CA SER A 422 3.49 6.94 -13.79
C SER A 422 4.55 6.17 -12.98
N ARG A 423 4.50 4.86 -13.03
CA ARG A 423 5.40 4.02 -12.23
C ARG A 423 5.97 2.91 -13.11
N TYR A 424 7.28 2.75 -13.07
CA TYR A 424 7.93 1.63 -13.75
C TYR A 424 7.77 0.35 -12.94
N LEU A 425 6.98 -0.57 -13.44
CA LEU A 425 6.63 -1.84 -12.80
C LEU A 425 7.34 -3.01 -13.50
N LEU A 426 7.20 -4.22 -12.96
CA LEU A 426 7.65 -5.42 -13.66
C LEU A 426 7.01 -5.54 -15.05
N THR A 427 5.72 -5.27 -15.18
CA THR A 427 5.03 -5.28 -16.47
C THR A 427 5.52 -4.22 -17.44
N SER A 428 6.03 -3.08 -16.95
CA SER A 428 6.72 -2.08 -17.78
C SER A 428 8.06 -2.61 -18.28
N LEU A 429 8.84 -3.29 -17.42
CA LEU A 429 10.08 -3.94 -17.81
C LEU A 429 9.82 -5.01 -18.88
N LEU A 430 8.84 -5.88 -18.66
CA LEU A 430 8.47 -6.94 -19.59
C LEU A 430 8.04 -6.36 -20.95
N TRP A 431 7.27 -5.28 -20.95
CA TRP A 431 6.88 -4.59 -22.18
C TRP A 431 8.10 -3.97 -22.90
N ASP A 432 8.99 -3.27 -22.20
CA ASP A 432 10.20 -2.69 -22.78
C ASP A 432 11.13 -3.76 -23.37
N LEU A 433 11.15 -4.96 -22.78
CA LEU A 433 11.96 -6.09 -23.27
C LEU A 433 11.27 -6.93 -24.38
N GLY A 434 9.98 -6.70 -24.64
CA GLY A 434 9.17 -7.48 -25.57
C GLY A 434 8.72 -8.83 -25.02
N GLU A 435 8.66 -8.96 -23.71
CA GLU A 435 8.33 -10.22 -23.01
C GLU A 435 6.99 -10.14 -22.27
N LEU A 436 6.19 -9.08 -22.46
CA LEU A 436 4.93 -8.94 -21.73
C LEU A 436 3.93 -10.05 -22.12
N GLU A 437 3.62 -10.23 -23.41
CA GLU A 437 2.67 -11.24 -23.86
C GLU A 437 3.02 -12.68 -23.44
N PRO A 438 4.27 -13.18 -23.61
CA PRO A 438 4.63 -14.50 -23.08
C PRO A 438 4.46 -14.63 -21.58
N MET A 439 4.70 -13.55 -20.82
CA MET A 439 4.52 -13.56 -19.37
C MET A 439 3.06 -13.47 -18.94
N GLU A 440 2.19 -12.86 -19.75
CA GLU A 440 0.74 -12.91 -19.56
C GLU A 440 0.19 -14.34 -19.66
N GLU A 441 0.68 -15.12 -20.61
CA GLU A 441 0.32 -16.54 -20.71
C GLU A 441 0.78 -17.31 -19.48
N ARG A 442 2.02 -17.04 -18.99
CA ARG A 442 2.51 -17.65 -17.74
C ARG A 442 1.66 -17.24 -16.54
N TYR A 443 1.37 -15.94 -16.42
CA TYR A 443 0.51 -15.43 -15.36
C TYR A 443 -0.89 -16.07 -15.40
N ALA A 444 -1.48 -16.20 -16.61
CA ALA A 444 -2.77 -16.84 -16.80
C ALA A 444 -2.81 -18.31 -16.32
N ASN A 445 -1.70 -19.03 -16.45
CA ASN A 445 -1.56 -20.41 -15.97
C ASN A 445 -1.38 -20.53 -14.43
N LEU A 446 -1.19 -19.42 -13.73
CA LEU A 446 -1.09 -19.37 -12.28
C LEU A 446 -2.44 -19.12 -11.59
N LEU A 447 -3.43 -18.59 -12.32
CA LEU A 447 -4.76 -18.24 -11.81
C LEU A 447 -5.60 -19.46 -11.53
#